data_7a46fc84adef7a3ce689835c01fe2b2b
#
_entry.id   7a46fc84adef7a3ce689835c01fe2b2b
#
_cell.length_a   1.000
_cell.length_b   1.000
_cell.length_c   1.000
_cell.angle_alpha   90.00
_cell.angle_beta   90.00
_cell.angle_gamma   90.00
#
_symmetry.space_group_name_H-M   'P 1'
#
loop_
_entity.id
_entity.type
_entity.pdbx_description
1 polymer ?
#
loop_
_entity_poly.entity_id
_entity_poly.type
_entity_poly.pdbx_seq_one_letter_code
_entity_poly.pdbx_strand_id
1 'polypeptide(L)'
;KDYRTFLRENVEGIDERYSGGFFVDKLGKRLGQHKGFPFYTIGQRKGLEIALGRPAYVTKINPHKNTVKLGFEDELLCNGMRLSSCKFVDESLMSSPELVVRIRYRGTPYGVRCLVSDEKGMKVILNSSASAVAPGQSAVFYIGNRVVGGGFIESPLSEHEIVC
;
A
#
# COMPACT_ATOMS: atom_id res chain seq x y z
N LYS A 1 17.11 -13.77 4.36
CA LYS A 1 16.16 -14.66 3.68
C LYS A 1 15.17 -13.80 2.91
N ASP A 2 14.80 -14.22 1.72
CA ASP A 2 13.77 -13.58 0.89
C ASP A 2 12.39 -13.84 1.50
N TYR A 3 11.47 -12.85 1.42
CA TYR A 3 10.08 -12.95 1.89
C TYR A 3 9.34 -14.16 1.30
N ARG A 4 9.60 -14.51 0.05
CA ARG A 4 9.02 -15.69 -0.61
C ARG A 4 9.44 -17.00 0.06
N THR A 5 10.71 -17.11 0.43
CA THR A 5 11.23 -18.27 1.19
C THR A 5 10.58 -18.35 2.56
N PHE A 6 10.45 -17.21 3.25
CA PHE A 6 9.74 -17.15 4.54
C PHE A 6 8.29 -17.66 4.43
N LEU A 7 7.55 -17.23 3.40
CA LEU A 7 6.17 -17.67 3.20
C LEU A 7 6.08 -19.19 2.97
N ARG A 8 6.98 -19.76 2.16
CA ARG A 8 7.02 -21.22 1.90
C ARG A 8 7.38 -22.04 3.14
N GLU A 9 8.24 -21.52 3.98
CA GLU A 9 8.66 -22.18 5.22
C GLU A 9 7.57 -22.13 6.31
N ASN A 10 6.65 -21.14 6.27
CA ASN A 10 5.68 -20.91 7.34
C ASN A 10 4.22 -21.14 6.95
N VAL A 11 3.93 -21.33 5.65
CA VAL A 11 2.57 -21.59 5.16
C VAL A 11 2.58 -22.85 4.31
N GLU A 12 2.04 -23.92 4.89
CA GLU A 12 1.97 -25.21 4.22
C GLU A 12 1.09 -25.14 2.95
N GLY A 13 1.58 -25.73 1.86
CA GLY A 13 0.85 -25.82 0.59
C GLY A 13 0.60 -24.45 -0.10
N ILE A 14 1.38 -23.41 0.22
CA ILE A 14 1.14 -22.07 -0.33
C ILE A 14 1.24 -22.02 -1.85
N ASP A 15 2.17 -22.76 -2.44
CA ASP A 15 2.38 -22.78 -3.89
C ASP A 15 1.19 -23.43 -4.61
N GLU A 16 0.70 -24.57 -4.13
CA GLU A 16 -0.47 -25.30 -4.69
C GLU A 16 -1.76 -24.50 -4.47
N ARG A 17 -1.94 -23.96 -3.28
CA ARG A 17 -3.15 -23.24 -2.86
C ARG A 17 -3.40 -21.98 -3.66
N TYR A 18 -2.34 -21.27 -4.08
CA TYR A 18 -2.44 -19.98 -4.78
C TYR A 18 -1.90 -20.03 -6.21
N SER A 19 -1.56 -21.20 -6.75
CA SER A 19 -1.18 -21.36 -8.16
C SER A 19 -2.31 -20.99 -9.11
N GLY A 20 -1.99 -20.88 -10.41
CA GLY A 20 -2.98 -20.68 -11.48
C GLY A 20 -3.57 -19.27 -11.57
N GLY A 21 -3.06 -18.31 -10.80
CA GLY A 21 -3.48 -16.92 -10.90
C GLY A 21 -2.86 -16.18 -12.07
N PHE A 22 -3.43 -15.01 -12.42
CA PHE A 22 -3.03 -14.24 -13.59
C PHE A 22 -2.62 -12.82 -13.25
N PHE A 23 -1.57 -12.35 -13.90
CA PHE A 23 -1.37 -10.93 -14.09
C PHE A 23 -2.42 -10.39 -15.06
N VAL A 24 -2.99 -9.24 -14.73
CA VAL A 24 -4.00 -8.57 -15.56
C VAL A 24 -3.66 -7.09 -15.74
N ASP A 25 -4.08 -6.49 -16.84
CA ASP A 25 -4.00 -5.05 -17.05
C ASP A 25 -5.17 -4.29 -16.39
N LYS A 26 -5.26 -2.99 -16.63
CA LYS A 26 -6.34 -2.12 -16.10
C LYS A 26 -7.74 -2.50 -16.59
N LEU A 27 -7.84 -3.16 -17.74
CA LEU A 27 -9.10 -3.63 -18.33
C LEU A 27 -9.45 -5.07 -17.93
N GLY A 28 -8.58 -5.74 -17.15
CA GLY A 28 -8.75 -7.14 -16.76
C GLY A 28 -8.26 -8.15 -17.82
N LYS A 29 -7.60 -7.71 -18.87
CA LYS A 29 -6.98 -8.59 -19.87
C LYS A 29 -5.80 -9.33 -19.23
N ARG A 30 -5.73 -10.65 -19.43
CA ARG A 30 -4.64 -11.50 -18.93
C ARG A 30 -3.34 -11.17 -19.66
N LEU A 31 -2.27 -10.99 -18.88
CA LEU A 31 -0.92 -10.68 -19.36
C LEU A 31 0.03 -11.88 -19.23
N GLY A 32 -0.26 -12.79 -18.31
CA GLY A 32 0.53 -13.98 -18.02
C GLY A 32 0.12 -14.60 -16.71
N GLN A 33 0.69 -15.76 -16.35
CA GLN A 33 0.45 -16.41 -15.06
C GLN A 33 1.44 -15.92 -14.01
N HIS A 34 1.03 -15.92 -12.75
CA HIS A 34 1.89 -15.64 -11.60
C HIS A 34 1.98 -16.84 -10.65
N LYS A 35 2.97 -16.81 -9.76
CA LYS A 35 3.31 -17.90 -8.82
C LYS A 35 2.41 -17.95 -7.58
N GLY A 36 1.37 -17.11 -7.51
CA GLY A 36 0.48 -16.95 -6.36
C GLY A 36 0.48 -15.50 -5.88
N PHE A 37 -0.70 -14.90 -5.66
CA PHE A 37 -0.80 -13.49 -5.26
C PHE A 37 -0.06 -13.14 -3.95
N PRO A 38 0.11 -14.06 -2.95
CA PRO A 38 0.84 -13.72 -1.72
C PRO A 38 2.32 -13.38 -1.93
N PHE A 39 2.89 -13.77 -3.07
CA PHE A 39 4.28 -13.48 -3.40
C PHE A 39 4.50 -12.09 -4.00
N TYR A 40 3.46 -11.27 -4.06
CA TYR A 40 3.52 -9.93 -4.65
C TYR A 40 3.07 -8.85 -3.66
N THR A 41 3.61 -7.64 -3.85
CA THR A 41 3.30 -6.48 -3.02
C THR A 41 3.02 -5.29 -3.91
N ILE A 42 2.07 -4.41 -3.54
CA ILE A 42 1.77 -3.17 -4.25
C ILE A 42 3.04 -2.32 -4.36
N GLY A 43 3.31 -1.80 -5.55
CA GLY A 43 4.54 -1.08 -5.89
C GLY A 43 5.73 -1.98 -6.28
N GLN A 44 5.58 -3.30 -6.24
CA GLN A 44 6.63 -4.19 -6.70
C GLN A 44 6.86 -4.04 -8.21
N ARG A 45 8.13 -3.86 -8.60
CA ARG A 45 8.58 -3.77 -9.99
C ARG A 45 9.37 -5.00 -10.46
N LYS A 46 10.21 -5.54 -9.56
CA LYS A 46 11.14 -6.64 -9.90
C LYS A 46 10.45 -8.01 -9.77
N GLY A 47 10.87 -8.97 -10.61
CA GLY A 47 10.40 -10.37 -10.55
C GLY A 47 8.95 -10.55 -11.01
N LEU A 48 8.45 -9.70 -11.90
CA LEU A 48 7.13 -9.84 -12.53
C LEU A 48 7.19 -10.72 -13.78
N GLU A 49 8.34 -10.79 -14.45
CA GLU A 49 8.55 -11.61 -15.66
C GLU A 49 7.57 -11.26 -16.80
N ILE A 50 7.02 -10.04 -16.81
CA ILE A 50 6.08 -9.51 -17.81
C ILE A 50 6.68 -8.24 -18.41
N ALA A 51 6.74 -8.19 -19.77
CA ALA A 51 7.21 -7.03 -20.51
C ALA A 51 6.02 -6.25 -21.08
N LEU A 52 5.87 -4.97 -20.68
CA LEU A 52 4.82 -4.06 -21.14
C LEU A 52 5.39 -2.85 -21.91
N GLY A 53 6.63 -2.96 -22.44
CA GLY A 53 7.30 -1.88 -23.19
C GLY A 53 7.87 -0.75 -22.34
N ARG A 54 7.41 -0.61 -21.09
CA ARG A 54 7.92 0.31 -20.06
C ARG A 54 7.85 -0.35 -18.67
N PRO A 55 8.54 0.18 -17.65
CA PRO A 55 8.50 -0.40 -16.30
C PRO A 55 7.09 -0.58 -15.78
N ALA A 56 6.74 -1.83 -15.43
CA ALA A 56 5.47 -2.19 -14.85
C ALA A 56 5.58 -2.41 -13.35
N TYR A 57 4.49 -2.16 -12.65
CA TYR A 57 4.38 -2.27 -11.20
C TYR A 57 3.10 -3.02 -10.83
N VAL A 58 3.12 -3.69 -9.69
CA VAL A 58 1.90 -4.22 -9.07
C VAL A 58 1.07 -3.03 -8.56
N THR A 59 -0.11 -2.80 -9.12
CA THR A 59 -0.98 -1.69 -8.73
C THR A 59 -2.14 -2.14 -7.85
N LYS A 60 -2.59 -3.40 -7.98
CA LYS A 60 -3.65 -3.98 -7.14
C LYS A 60 -3.51 -5.49 -7.04
N ILE A 61 -3.88 -6.04 -5.89
CA ILE A 61 -3.96 -7.49 -5.66
C ILE A 61 -5.41 -7.82 -5.32
N ASN A 62 -5.97 -8.84 -5.96
CA ASN A 62 -7.30 -9.35 -5.67
C ASN A 62 -7.21 -10.82 -5.26
N PRO A 63 -7.23 -11.12 -3.94
CA PRO A 63 -7.13 -12.48 -3.43
C PRO A 63 -8.28 -13.39 -3.88
N HIS A 64 -9.52 -12.87 -3.94
CA HIS A 64 -10.71 -13.66 -4.32
C HIS A 64 -10.67 -14.14 -5.77
N LYS A 65 -10.11 -13.33 -6.68
CA LYS A 65 -9.99 -13.67 -8.10
C LYS A 65 -8.63 -14.28 -8.43
N ASN A 66 -7.73 -14.40 -7.45
CA ASN A 66 -6.34 -14.79 -7.63
C ASN A 66 -5.69 -14.02 -8.78
N THR A 67 -5.82 -12.68 -8.76
CA THR A 67 -5.26 -11.80 -9.80
C THR A 67 -4.38 -10.72 -9.21
N VAL A 68 -3.30 -10.42 -9.92
CA VAL A 68 -2.37 -9.32 -9.64
C VAL A 68 -2.44 -8.35 -10.81
N LYS A 69 -2.95 -7.13 -10.56
CA LYS A 69 -3.05 -6.09 -11.57
C LYS A 69 -1.70 -5.42 -11.75
N LEU A 70 -1.25 -5.33 -12.99
CA LEU A 70 -0.08 -4.56 -13.39
C LEU A 70 -0.50 -3.24 -14.04
N GLY A 71 0.23 -2.20 -13.73
CA GLY A 71 0.06 -0.87 -14.29
C GLY A 71 1.35 -0.09 -14.24
N PHE A 72 1.26 1.21 -14.35
CA PHE A 72 2.42 2.09 -14.42
C PHE A 72 2.56 2.94 -13.16
N GLU A 73 3.66 3.66 -13.03
CA GLU A 73 4.02 4.41 -11.82
C GLU A 73 2.97 5.47 -11.46
N ASP A 74 2.39 6.12 -12.44
CA ASP A 74 1.32 7.09 -12.29
C ASP A 74 0.06 6.51 -11.63
N GLU A 75 -0.25 5.24 -11.88
CA GLU A 75 -1.37 4.52 -11.26
C GLU A 75 -1.14 4.16 -9.77
N LEU A 76 0.07 4.35 -9.26
CA LEU A 76 0.41 4.13 -7.85
C LEU A 76 0.29 5.39 -6.99
N LEU A 77 0.11 6.54 -7.61
CA LEU A 77 0.02 7.82 -6.91
C LEU A 77 -1.35 7.98 -6.25
N CYS A 78 -1.35 8.40 -5.00
CA CYS A 78 -2.56 8.80 -4.29
C CYS A 78 -2.27 9.91 -3.28
N ASN A 79 -3.26 10.74 -2.99
CA ASN A 79 -3.14 11.89 -2.11
C ASN A 79 -3.62 11.62 -0.69
N GLY A 80 -3.83 10.36 -0.34
CA GLY A 80 -4.20 9.98 1.01
C GLY A 80 -4.42 8.49 1.18
N MET A 81 -4.66 8.09 2.43
CA MET A 81 -4.86 6.71 2.82
C MET A 81 -5.85 6.61 3.97
N ARG A 82 -6.51 5.46 4.07
CA ARG A 82 -7.31 5.05 5.22
C ARG A 82 -6.46 4.18 6.13
N LEU A 83 -6.50 4.50 7.41
CA LEU A 83 -5.83 3.73 8.45
C LEU A 83 -6.83 3.14 9.43
N SER A 84 -6.52 1.95 9.93
CA SER A 84 -7.15 1.34 11.10
C SER A 84 -6.22 1.31 12.30
N SER A 85 -6.79 1.05 13.47
CA SER A 85 -6.05 0.89 14.74
C SER A 85 -5.09 2.03 15.03
N CYS A 86 -5.49 3.26 14.67
CA CYS A 86 -4.67 4.45 14.91
C CYS A 86 -4.53 4.72 16.41
N LYS A 87 -3.29 5.01 16.82
CA LYS A 87 -2.98 5.47 18.18
C LYS A 87 -2.00 6.63 18.11
N PHE A 88 -2.27 7.66 18.91
CA PHE A 88 -1.38 8.80 19.11
C PHE A 88 -0.95 8.86 20.56
N VAL A 89 0.27 9.34 20.81
CA VAL A 89 0.79 9.58 22.17
C VAL A 89 0.00 10.70 22.83
N ASP A 90 -0.39 11.71 22.04
CA ASP A 90 -1.19 12.86 22.44
C ASP A 90 -2.02 13.30 21.24
N GLU A 91 -3.34 13.37 21.39
CA GLU A 91 -4.27 13.74 20.31
C GLU A 91 -4.11 15.20 19.87
N SER A 92 -3.62 16.08 20.72
CA SER A 92 -3.35 17.47 20.37
C SER A 92 -2.31 17.60 19.23
N LEU A 93 -1.43 16.61 19.10
CA LEU A 93 -0.40 16.56 18.07
C LEU A 93 -0.95 16.25 16.67
N MET A 94 -2.19 15.75 16.58
CA MET A 94 -2.85 15.45 15.30
C MET A 94 -3.08 16.67 14.42
N SER A 95 -3.16 17.85 15.01
CA SER A 95 -3.38 19.13 14.32
C SER A 95 -2.07 19.90 14.08
N SER A 96 -0.92 19.32 14.39
CA SER A 96 0.36 19.99 14.20
C SER A 96 0.67 20.20 12.71
N PRO A 97 1.05 21.42 12.29
CA PRO A 97 1.47 21.70 10.90
C PRO A 97 2.79 20.99 10.51
N GLU A 98 3.57 20.56 11.51
CA GLU A 98 4.81 19.81 11.31
C GLU A 98 4.60 18.30 11.21
N LEU A 99 3.33 17.83 11.29
CA LEU A 99 3.02 16.41 11.25
C LEU A 99 3.37 15.82 9.88
N VAL A 100 4.19 14.79 9.91
CA VAL A 100 4.52 14.00 8.71
C VAL A 100 4.23 12.53 8.95
N VAL A 101 3.99 11.78 7.88
CA VAL A 101 3.77 10.33 7.93
C VAL A 101 4.78 9.59 7.05
N ARG A 102 5.33 8.49 7.57
CA ARG A 102 6.12 7.52 6.80
C ARG A 102 5.31 6.25 6.62
N ILE A 103 5.24 5.77 5.39
CA ILE A 103 4.54 4.53 5.00
C ILE A 103 5.50 3.39 4.66
N ARG A 104 6.80 3.63 4.80
CA ARG A 104 7.90 2.67 4.61
C ARG A 104 9.07 3.04 5.49
N TYR A 105 9.79 2.03 5.98
CA TYR A 105 10.92 2.20 6.90
C TYR A 105 11.99 3.20 6.43
N ARG A 106 12.37 3.17 5.15
CA ARG A 106 13.36 4.10 4.56
C ARG A 106 12.74 5.06 3.54
N GLY A 107 11.41 5.22 3.55
CA GLY A 107 10.71 6.11 2.65
C GLY A 107 10.83 7.58 3.06
N THR A 108 10.71 8.46 2.08
CA THR A 108 10.54 9.91 2.33
C THR A 108 9.27 10.14 3.14
N PRO A 109 9.31 10.99 4.18
CA PRO A 109 8.09 11.38 4.89
C PRO A 109 7.21 12.27 4.00
N TYR A 110 5.90 12.12 4.16
CA TYR A 110 4.90 12.95 3.49
C TYR A 110 4.27 13.89 4.52
N GLY A 111 4.16 15.18 4.19
CA GLY A 111 3.43 16.15 5.02
C GLY A 111 1.95 15.77 5.10
N VAL A 112 1.39 15.82 6.29
CA VAL A 112 -0.03 15.58 6.53
C VAL A 112 -0.79 16.90 6.38
N ARG A 113 -1.80 16.93 5.50
CA ARG A 113 -2.68 18.08 5.32
C ARG A 113 -3.77 18.12 6.38
N CYS A 114 -4.44 16.99 6.58
CA CYS A 114 -5.42 16.80 7.64
C CYS A 114 -5.65 15.32 7.97
N LEU A 115 -6.17 15.08 9.17
CA LEU A 115 -6.64 13.80 9.66
C LEU A 115 -8.15 13.90 9.90
N VAL A 116 -8.91 12.94 9.38
CA VAL A 116 -10.37 12.88 9.54
C VAL A 116 -10.76 11.50 10.04
N SER A 117 -11.30 11.42 11.26
CA SER A 117 -11.84 10.17 11.81
C SER A 117 -13.28 9.97 11.38
N ASP A 118 -13.63 8.75 10.97
CA ASP A 118 -14.98 8.31 10.67
C ASP A 118 -15.21 6.88 11.22
N GLU A 119 -16.40 6.33 11.02
CA GLU A 119 -16.76 4.98 11.48
C GLU A 119 -15.86 3.87 10.89
N LYS A 120 -15.18 4.15 9.78
CA LYS A 120 -14.29 3.21 9.07
C LYS A 120 -12.83 3.38 9.46
N GLY A 121 -12.50 4.24 10.42
CA GLY A 121 -11.14 4.51 10.87
C GLY A 121 -10.69 5.94 10.61
N MET A 122 -9.42 6.14 10.28
CA MET A 122 -8.85 7.47 10.06
C MET A 122 -8.44 7.68 8.61
N LYS A 123 -8.92 8.74 7.98
CA LYS A 123 -8.41 9.23 6.71
C LYS A 123 -7.21 10.14 6.97
N VAL A 124 -6.12 9.90 6.26
CA VAL A 124 -4.92 10.73 6.24
C VAL A 124 -4.83 11.37 4.87
N ILE A 125 -4.97 12.67 4.79
CA ILE A 125 -4.85 13.43 3.55
C ILE A 125 -3.47 14.08 3.53
N LEU A 126 -2.77 13.94 2.41
CA LEU A 126 -1.38 14.33 2.26
C LEU A 126 -1.26 15.66 1.51
N ASN A 127 -0.18 16.40 1.78
CA ASN A 127 0.16 17.63 1.03
C ASN A 127 0.65 17.34 -0.40
N SER A 128 1.17 16.12 -0.64
CA SER A 128 1.67 15.68 -1.94
C SER A 128 1.35 14.21 -2.16
N SER A 129 1.33 13.77 -3.43
CA SER A 129 1.02 12.39 -3.78
C SER A 129 2.07 11.43 -3.23
N ALA A 130 1.60 10.38 -2.56
CA ALA A 130 2.41 9.24 -2.14
C ALA A 130 2.33 8.12 -3.18
N SER A 131 3.45 7.45 -3.40
CA SER A 131 3.49 6.30 -4.31
C SER A 131 3.36 4.99 -3.54
N ALA A 132 2.57 4.06 -4.11
CA ALA A 132 2.44 2.68 -3.66
C ALA A 132 2.06 2.55 -2.18
N VAL A 133 1.02 3.22 -1.78
CA VAL A 133 0.33 3.01 -0.50
C VAL A 133 -0.22 1.59 -0.49
N ALA A 134 0.35 0.74 0.37
CA ALA A 134 0.06 -0.69 0.36
C ALA A 134 -0.72 -1.11 1.62
N PRO A 135 -1.89 -1.75 1.47
CA PRO A 135 -2.64 -2.31 2.58
C PRO A 135 -1.80 -3.28 3.41
N GLY A 136 -2.00 -3.29 4.73
CA GLY A 136 -1.29 -4.13 5.68
C GLY A 136 0.06 -3.56 6.15
N GLN A 137 0.56 -2.49 5.55
CA GLN A 137 1.76 -1.79 6.03
C GLN A 137 1.41 -0.78 7.12
N SER A 138 2.41 -0.45 7.95
CA SER A 138 2.27 0.57 8.98
C SER A 138 2.49 1.97 8.41
N ALA A 139 1.63 2.91 8.79
CA ALA A 139 1.86 4.34 8.67
C ALA A 139 2.30 4.87 10.04
N VAL A 140 3.45 5.54 10.11
CA VAL A 140 4.02 6.05 11.35
C VAL A 140 4.13 7.57 11.27
N PHE A 141 3.56 8.26 12.25
CA PHE A 141 3.54 9.71 12.33
C PHE A 141 4.72 10.25 13.14
N TYR A 142 5.28 11.35 12.66
CA TYR A 142 6.42 12.04 13.27
C TYR A 142 6.19 13.55 13.35
N ILE A 143 6.78 14.17 14.37
CA ILE A 143 7.07 15.59 14.44
C ILE A 143 8.59 15.71 14.68
N GLY A 144 9.31 16.30 13.74
CA GLY A 144 10.77 16.20 13.71
C GLY A 144 11.23 14.74 13.69
N ASN A 145 12.03 14.35 14.69
CA ASN A 145 12.52 12.98 14.86
C ASN A 145 11.71 12.13 15.86
N ARG A 146 10.64 12.70 16.45
CA ARG A 146 9.82 12.01 17.44
C ARG A 146 8.68 11.27 16.80
N VAL A 147 8.50 10.00 17.10
CA VAL A 147 7.29 9.25 16.78
C VAL A 147 6.15 9.75 17.66
N VAL A 148 5.04 10.16 17.07
CA VAL A 148 3.86 10.69 17.77
C VAL A 148 2.61 9.82 17.60
N GLY A 149 2.63 8.87 16.69
CA GLY A 149 1.51 7.96 16.49
C GLY A 149 1.72 7.00 15.32
N GLY A 150 0.71 6.19 15.04
CA GLY A 150 0.70 5.26 13.91
C GLY A 150 -0.60 4.50 13.77
N GLY A 151 -0.72 3.78 12.66
CA GLY A 151 -1.83 2.89 12.34
C GLY A 151 -1.49 1.96 11.20
N PHE A 152 -2.41 1.07 10.84
CA PHE A 152 -2.25 0.15 9.71
C PHE A 152 -2.99 0.69 8.50
N ILE A 153 -2.32 0.66 7.34
CA ILE A 153 -2.90 1.08 6.07
C ILE A 153 -3.94 0.05 5.63
N GLU A 154 -5.18 0.48 5.43
CA GLU A 154 -6.26 -0.36 4.89
C GLU A 154 -6.40 -0.21 3.37
N SER A 155 -6.34 1.03 2.88
CA SER A 155 -6.47 1.33 1.46
C SER A 155 -5.91 2.72 1.12
N PRO A 156 -5.47 2.95 -0.13
CA PRO A 156 -5.38 4.31 -0.66
C PRO A 156 -6.78 4.93 -0.74
N LEU A 157 -6.88 6.26 -0.59
CA LEU A 157 -8.13 7.00 -0.80
C LEU A 157 -8.34 7.28 -2.29
N SER A 158 -9.59 7.21 -2.72
CA SER A 158 -10.03 7.70 -4.02
C SER A 158 -10.11 9.24 -4.04
N GLU A 159 -10.13 9.85 -5.22
CA GLU A 159 -10.16 11.33 -5.35
C GLU A 159 -11.33 11.98 -4.59
N HIS A 160 -12.51 11.37 -4.59
CA HIS A 160 -13.70 11.89 -3.89
C HIS A 160 -13.63 11.74 -2.36
N GLU A 161 -12.71 10.95 -1.84
CA GLU A 161 -12.49 10.82 -0.39
C GLU A 161 -11.48 11.84 0.14
N ILE A 162 -10.79 12.57 -0.75
CA ILE A 162 -9.78 13.59 -0.42
C ILE A 162 -10.48 14.90 -0.02
N VAL A 163 -11.17 14.86 1.11
CA VAL A 163 -11.84 16.04 1.69
C VAL A 163 -11.45 16.14 3.16
N CYS A 164 -11.01 17.34 3.55
CA CYS A 164 -10.78 17.71 4.94
C CYS A 164 -12.06 18.26 5.59
#